data_f6b3820fd8d09815b60dd6b319677920
#
_entry.id   f6b3820fd8d09815b60dd6b319677920
#
_cell.length_a   1.000
_cell.length_b   1.000
_cell.length_c   1.000
_cell.angle_alpha   90.00
_cell.angle_beta   90.00
_cell.angle_gamma   90.00
#
_symmetry.space_group_name_H-M   'P 1'
#
loop_
_entity.id
_entity.type
_entity.pdbx_description
1 polymer ?
#
loop_
_entity_poly.entity_id
_entity_poly.type
_entity_poly.pdbx_seq_one_letter_code
_entity_poly.pdbx_strand_id
1 'polypeptide(L)'
;MGGIITSTILLVGSIFVIYESILRLIKPVEVNYDGMIIFALIGVIINLIASLVTKEGDSINQKAVNLHMLEDVLGWIVVLIGSILMHFTNIVYIDSIMSIIVAIFILINAFKNIKLITYLFLEKAPKNINIEELKKHILKIDGVYDIHHMHIRSIDGYNNFITLHVVVNEYNSDIKNKVKKELSEHGICHSTLELELQSERCNDINCEIKHTEHHHH
;
A
#
# COMPACT_ATOMS: atom_id res chain seq x y z
N MET A 1 1.18 -9.32 7.75
CA MET A 1 0.71 -10.68 7.38
C MET A 1 -0.78 -10.69 7.03
N GLY A 2 -1.69 -10.14 7.86
CA GLY A 2 -3.14 -10.15 7.58
C GLY A 2 -3.54 -9.66 6.19
N GLY A 3 -2.98 -8.53 5.74
CA GLY A 3 -3.31 -7.96 4.43
C GLY A 3 -3.03 -8.86 3.22
N ILE A 4 -1.98 -9.70 3.26
CA ILE A 4 -1.70 -10.68 2.19
C ILE A 4 -2.80 -11.73 2.14
N ILE A 5 -3.15 -12.29 3.30
CA ILE A 5 -4.16 -13.34 3.41
C ILE A 5 -5.49 -12.82 2.89
N THR A 6 -5.93 -11.65 3.35
CA THR A 6 -7.19 -11.02 2.92
C THR A 6 -7.18 -10.75 1.41
N SER A 7 -6.12 -10.15 0.87
CA SER A 7 -6.03 -9.86 -0.56
C SER A 7 -5.97 -11.12 -1.42
N THR A 8 -5.35 -12.20 -0.93
CA THR A 8 -5.32 -13.49 -1.62
C THR A 8 -6.71 -14.14 -1.64
N ILE A 9 -7.44 -14.08 -0.53
CA ILE A 9 -8.83 -14.59 -0.46
C ILE A 9 -9.73 -13.81 -1.42
N LEU A 10 -9.62 -12.46 -1.45
CA LEU A 10 -10.38 -11.62 -2.37
C LEU A 10 -10.04 -11.91 -3.83
N LEU A 11 -8.77 -12.14 -4.15
CA LEU A 11 -8.32 -12.47 -5.50
C LEU A 11 -8.91 -13.82 -5.96
N VAL A 12 -8.79 -14.87 -5.16
CA VAL A 12 -9.33 -16.19 -5.49
C VAL A 12 -10.86 -16.14 -5.56
N GLY A 13 -11.50 -15.48 -4.58
CA GLY A 13 -12.95 -15.32 -4.54
C GLY A 13 -13.51 -14.58 -5.74
N SER A 14 -12.85 -13.48 -6.18
CA SER A 14 -13.30 -12.72 -7.34
C SER A 14 -13.17 -13.52 -8.64
N ILE A 15 -12.12 -14.32 -8.82
CA ILE A 15 -11.99 -15.23 -9.96
C ILE A 15 -13.14 -16.26 -9.97
N PHE A 16 -13.46 -16.83 -8.81
CA PHE A 16 -14.56 -17.79 -8.69
C PHE A 16 -15.91 -17.14 -9.02
N VAL A 17 -16.16 -15.91 -8.51
CA VAL A 17 -17.41 -15.16 -8.83
C VAL A 17 -17.50 -14.85 -10.32
N ILE A 18 -16.41 -14.47 -10.98
CA ILE A 18 -16.39 -14.24 -12.43
C ILE A 18 -16.77 -15.54 -13.18
N TYR A 19 -16.16 -16.64 -12.80
CA TYR A 19 -16.42 -17.95 -13.41
C TYR A 19 -17.90 -18.33 -13.27
N GLU A 20 -18.46 -18.28 -12.07
CA GLU A 20 -19.86 -18.58 -11.79
C GLU A 20 -20.81 -17.64 -12.54
N SER A 21 -20.48 -16.34 -12.60
CA SER A 21 -21.29 -15.36 -13.32
C SER A 21 -21.33 -15.59 -14.82
N ILE A 22 -20.20 -16.02 -15.41
CA ILE A 22 -20.16 -16.42 -16.82
C ILE A 22 -21.03 -17.66 -17.07
N LEU A 23 -21.01 -18.66 -16.18
CA LEU A 23 -21.88 -19.82 -16.29
C LEU A 23 -23.37 -19.44 -16.21
N ARG A 24 -23.73 -18.47 -15.35
CA ARG A 24 -25.11 -17.94 -15.23
C ARG A 24 -25.54 -17.13 -16.46
N LEU A 25 -24.62 -16.52 -17.21
CA LEU A 25 -24.94 -15.91 -18.50
C LEU A 25 -25.34 -16.96 -19.54
N ILE A 26 -24.71 -18.16 -19.51
CA ILE A 26 -25.00 -19.24 -20.44
C ILE A 26 -26.27 -20.01 -20.02
N LYS A 27 -26.42 -20.23 -18.72
CA LYS A 27 -27.55 -20.93 -18.10
C LYS A 27 -28.14 -20.07 -17.00
N PRO A 28 -29.09 -19.15 -17.33
CA PRO A 28 -29.72 -18.27 -16.34
C PRO A 28 -30.38 -19.06 -15.22
N VAL A 29 -30.20 -18.61 -13.98
CA VAL A 29 -30.85 -19.17 -12.79
C VAL A 29 -31.83 -18.14 -12.27
N GLU A 30 -32.97 -18.58 -11.80
CA GLU A 30 -33.93 -17.70 -11.13
C GLU A 30 -33.30 -17.11 -9.86
N VAL A 31 -33.38 -15.80 -9.73
CA VAL A 31 -32.78 -15.04 -8.60
C VAL A 31 -33.92 -14.45 -7.77
N ASN A 32 -33.79 -14.54 -6.46
CA ASN A 32 -34.72 -13.87 -5.54
C ASN A 32 -34.35 -12.40 -5.38
N TYR A 33 -34.90 -11.55 -6.21
CA TYR A 33 -34.63 -10.11 -6.26
C TYR A 33 -34.99 -9.39 -4.94
N ASP A 34 -36.08 -9.79 -4.28
CA ASP A 34 -36.53 -9.19 -3.02
C ASP A 34 -35.50 -9.47 -1.89
N GLY A 35 -35.03 -10.70 -1.85
CA GLY A 35 -33.95 -11.07 -0.93
C GLY A 35 -32.65 -10.24 -1.18
N MET A 36 -32.28 -10.07 -2.45
CA MET A 36 -31.10 -9.26 -2.81
C MET A 36 -31.25 -7.79 -2.42
N ILE A 37 -32.42 -7.19 -2.61
CA ILE A 37 -32.70 -5.80 -2.21
C ILE A 37 -32.53 -5.63 -0.70
N ILE A 38 -33.07 -6.55 0.10
CA ILE A 38 -32.95 -6.51 1.57
C ILE A 38 -31.50 -6.62 2.00
N PHE A 39 -30.76 -7.60 1.47
CA PHE A 39 -29.34 -7.78 1.81
C PHE A 39 -28.49 -6.59 1.37
N ALA A 40 -28.74 -6.05 0.17
CA ALA A 40 -28.01 -4.88 -0.32
C ALA A 40 -28.28 -3.64 0.56
N LEU A 41 -29.52 -3.43 0.98
CA LEU A 41 -29.89 -2.34 1.89
C LEU A 41 -29.19 -2.46 3.23
N ILE A 42 -29.17 -3.65 3.82
CA ILE A 42 -28.44 -3.94 5.06
C ILE A 42 -26.95 -3.68 4.87
N GLY A 43 -26.36 -4.14 3.76
CA GLY A 43 -24.96 -3.92 3.42
C GLY A 43 -24.61 -2.43 3.32
N VAL A 44 -25.42 -1.62 2.62
CA VAL A 44 -25.26 -0.17 2.53
C VAL A 44 -25.29 0.47 3.93
N ILE A 45 -26.27 0.13 4.75
CA ILE A 45 -26.45 0.73 6.09
C ILE A 45 -25.26 0.40 6.99
N ILE A 46 -24.86 -0.88 7.07
CA ILE A 46 -23.76 -1.31 7.93
C ILE A 46 -22.44 -0.64 7.51
N ASN A 47 -22.11 -0.65 6.22
CA ASN A 47 -20.87 -0.06 5.73
C ASN A 47 -20.88 1.47 5.82
N LEU A 48 -22.03 2.11 5.66
CA LEU A 48 -22.17 3.56 5.86
C LEU A 48 -21.94 3.93 7.33
N ILE A 49 -22.54 3.21 8.27
CA ILE A 49 -22.32 3.42 9.71
C ILE A 49 -20.84 3.20 10.04
N ALA A 50 -20.21 2.15 9.55
CA ALA A 50 -18.80 1.86 9.77
C ALA A 50 -17.90 2.98 9.21
N SER A 51 -18.21 3.50 8.01
CA SER A 51 -17.50 4.63 7.42
C SER A 51 -17.63 5.93 8.25
N LEU A 52 -18.82 6.19 8.77
CA LEU A 52 -19.08 7.37 9.61
C LEU A 52 -18.35 7.29 10.95
N VAL A 53 -18.33 6.12 11.59
CA VAL A 53 -17.62 5.89 12.87
C VAL A 53 -16.10 5.99 12.71
N THR A 54 -15.55 5.51 11.58
CA THR A 54 -14.10 5.55 11.30
C THR A 54 -13.62 6.91 10.80
N LYS A 55 -14.50 7.87 10.54
CA LYS A 55 -14.15 9.19 10.01
C LYS A 55 -13.44 10.09 11.03
N GLU A 56 -13.58 9.85 12.33
CA GLU A 56 -13.03 10.65 13.41
C GLU A 56 -11.56 10.32 13.68
N GLY A 57 -10.65 10.77 12.81
CA GLY A 57 -9.22 10.68 13.08
C GLY A 57 -8.36 11.27 11.97
N ASP A 58 -7.34 12.03 12.37
CA ASP A 58 -6.43 12.75 11.48
C ASP A 58 -5.29 11.87 10.93
N SER A 59 -5.18 10.60 11.36
CA SER A 59 -4.10 9.74 10.91
C SER A 59 -4.31 9.28 9.45
N ILE A 60 -3.22 9.23 8.70
CA ILE A 60 -3.20 8.77 7.30
C ILE A 60 -3.77 7.36 7.19
N ASN A 61 -3.50 6.51 8.19
CA ASN A 61 -4.00 5.15 8.25
C ASN A 61 -5.53 5.10 8.36
N GLN A 62 -6.11 6.03 9.11
CA GLN A 62 -7.55 6.13 9.30
C GLN A 62 -8.27 6.65 8.04
N LYS A 63 -7.62 7.57 7.29
CA LYS A 63 -8.11 8.01 5.98
C LYS A 63 -8.14 6.87 4.95
N ALA A 64 -7.13 6.00 4.96
CA ALA A 64 -7.08 4.84 4.07
C ALA A 64 -8.18 3.81 4.41
N VAL A 65 -8.44 3.55 5.70
CA VAL A 65 -9.53 2.67 6.15
C VAL A 65 -10.89 3.24 5.78
N ASN A 66 -11.09 4.56 5.99
CA ASN A 66 -12.34 5.22 5.63
C ASN A 66 -12.61 5.19 4.11
N LEU A 67 -11.58 5.40 3.29
CA LEU A 67 -11.69 5.29 1.84
C LEU A 67 -12.11 3.89 1.40
N HIS A 68 -11.52 2.86 1.99
CA HIS A 68 -11.89 1.46 1.74
C HIS A 68 -13.36 1.19 2.11
N MET A 69 -13.83 1.70 3.27
CA MET A 69 -15.22 1.55 3.67
C MET A 69 -16.20 2.28 2.74
N LEU A 70 -15.80 3.43 2.18
CA LEU A 70 -16.59 4.12 1.17
C LEU A 70 -16.67 3.34 -0.15
N GLU A 71 -15.59 2.68 -0.55
CA GLU A 71 -15.59 1.77 -1.71
C GLU A 71 -16.57 0.62 -1.50
N ASP A 72 -16.64 0.05 -0.30
CA ASP A 72 -17.61 -1.01 0.05
C ASP A 72 -19.05 -0.50 -0.01
N VAL A 73 -19.33 0.71 0.50
CA VAL A 73 -20.65 1.36 0.37
C VAL A 73 -21.06 1.51 -1.09
N LEU A 74 -20.14 1.99 -1.95
CA LEU A 74 -20.41 2.11 -3.37
C LEU A 74 -20.69 0.76 -4.03
N GLY A 75 -19.96 -0.29 -3.65
CA GLY A 75 -20.23 -1.66 -4.12
C GLY A 75 -21.63 -2.13 -3.76
N TRP A 76 -22.08 -1.92 -2.52
CA TRP A 76 -23.44 -2.27 -2.09
C TRP A 76 -24.52 -1.44 -2.76
N ILE A 77 -24.28 -0.14 -3.03
CA ILE A 77 -25.21 0.71 -3.81
C ILE A 77 -25.37 0.17 -5.22
N VAL A 78 -24.30 -0.25 -5.87
CA VAL A 78 -24.37 -0.85 -7.21
C VAL A 78 -25.21 -2.12 -7.20
N VAL A 79 -25.03 -3.02 -6.22
CA VAL A 79 -25.85 -4.23 -6.05
C VAL A 79 -27.31 -3.87 -5.79
N LEU A 80 -27.59 -2.84 -4.98
CA LEU A 80 -28.96 -2.37 -4.70
C LEU A 80 -29.65 -1.85 -5.97
N ILE A 81 -28.97 -1.00 -6.73
CA ILE A 81 -29.50 -0.50 -8.01
C ILE A 81 -29.78 -1.65 -8.98
N GLY A 82 -28.83 -2.58 -9.10
CA GLY A 82 -28.97 -3.75 -9.96
C GLY A 82 -30.16 -4.63 -9.58
N SER A 83 -30.35 -4.90 -8.28
CA SER A 83 -31.46 -5.71 -7.78
C SER A 83 -32.84 -5.02 -8.00
N ILE A 84 -32.91 -3.69 -7.83
CA ILE A 84 -34.10 -2.90 -8.13
C ILE A 84 -34.42 -2.96 -9.63
N LEU A 85 -33.42 -2.76 -10.49
CA LEU A 85 -33.63 -2.85 -11.94
C LEU A 85 -34.13 -4.24 -12.36
N MET A 86 -33.58 -5.31 -11.79
CA MET A 86 -34.02 -6.68 -12.07
C MET A 86 -35.47 -6.93 -11.62
N HIS A 87 -35.85 -6.39 -10.46
CA HIS A 87 -37.22 -6.51 -9.96
C HIS A 87 -38.26 -5.90 -10.92
N PHE A 88 -37.92 -4.76 -11.56
CA PHE A 88 -38.82 -4.09 -12.51
C PHE A 88 -38.76 -4.63 -13.93
N THR A 89 -37.61 -5.17 -14.35
CA THR A 89 -37.41 -5.57 -15.76
C THR A 89 -37.51 -7.08 -15.99
N ASN A 90 -37.41 -7.89 -14.94
CA ASN A 90 -37.32 -9.36 -15.00
C ASN A 90 -36.20 -9.89 -15.91
N ILE A 91 -35.13 -9.06 -16.14
CA ILE A 91 -34.00 -9.42 -16.98
C ILE A 91 -32.97 -10.12 -16.12
N VAL A 92 -32.92 -11.44 -16.17
CA VAL A 92 -32.04 -12.30 -15.32
C VAL A 92 -30.55 -12.06 -15.60
N TYR A 93 -30.19 -11.62 -16.79
CA TYR A 93 -28.76 -11.38 -17.15
C TYR A 93 -28.12 -10.20 -16.41
N ILE A 94 -28.92 -9.27 -15.88
CA ILE A 94 -28.40 -8.08 -15.17
C ILE A 94 -27.55 -8.53 -13.97
N ASP A 95 -28.01 -9.51 -13.19
CA ASP A 95 -27.24 -10.04 -12.04
C ASP A 95 -25.86 -10.52 -12.43
N SER A 96 -25.77 -11.34 -13.47
CA SER A 96 -24.49 -11.87 -13.92
C SER A 96 -23.54 -10.79 -14.44
N ILE A 97 -24.07 -9.80 -15.18
CA ILE A 97 -23.27 -8.68 -15.69
C ILE A 97 -22.75 -7.81 -14.53
N MET A 98 -23.62 -7.48 -13.57
CA MET A 98 -23.25 -6.69 -12.39
C MET A 98 -22.22 -7.43 -11.53
N SER A 99 -22.43 -8.73 -11.31
CA SER A 99 -21.50 -9.58 -10.57
C SER A 99 -20.10 -9.61 -11.22
N ILE A 100 -20.03 -9.70 -12.56
CA ILE A 100 -18.75 -9.66 -13.29
C ILE A 100 -18.08 -8.29 -13.10
N ILE A 101 -18.81 -7.18 -13.23
CA ILE A 101 -18.25 -5.83 -13.08
C ILE A 101 -17.66 -5.64 -11.68
N VAL A 102 -18.43 -5.99 -10.64
CA VAL A 102 -17.99 -5.88 -9.25
C VAL A 102 -16.80 -6.81 -8.97
N ALA A 103 -16.84 -8.06 -9.46
CA ALA A 103 -15.75 -9.01 -9.27
C ALA A 103 -14.45 -8.56 -9.97
N ILE A 104 -14.52 -7.97 -11.18
CA ILE A 104 -13.35 -7.38 -11.85
C ILE A 104 -12.80 -6.21 -11.05
N PHE A 105 -13.64 -5.35 -10.50
CA PHE A 105 -13.20 -4.24 -9.64
C PHE A 105 -12.46 -4.75 -8.41
N ILE A 106 -13.03 -5.75 -7.70
CA ILE A 106 -12.41 -6.38 -6.53
C ILE A 106 -11.07 -7.04 -6.93
N LEU A 107 -11.03 -7.75 -8.05
CA LEU A 107 -9.83 -8.42 -8.57
C LEU A 107 -8.68 -7.44 -8.80
N ILE A 108 -8.96 -6.31 -9.44
CA ILE A 108 -7.97 -5.27 -9.71
C ILE A 108 -7.44 -4.70 -8.41
N ASN A 109 -8.30 -4.41 -7.44
CA ASN A 109 -7.90 -3.84 -6.16
C ASN A 109 -7.11 -4.86 -5.31
N ALA A 110 -7.53 -6.11 -5.27
CA ALA A 110 -6.79 -7.19 -4.61
C ALA A 110 -5.38 -7.35 -5.19
N PHE A 111 -5.24 -7.32 -6.52
CA PHE A 111 -3.94 -7.39 -7.18
C PHE A 111 -3.04 -6.19 -6.86
N LYS A 112 -3.59 -4.96 -6.85
CA LYS A 112 -2.85 -3.75 -6.44
C LYS A 112 -2.36 -3.85 -4.99
N ASN A 113 -3.21 -4.35 -4.09
CA ASN A 113 -2.86 -4.53 -2.68
C ASN A 113 -1.75 -5.58 -2.49
N ILE A 114 -1.84 -6.73 -3.16
CA ILE A 114 -0.78 -7.76 -3.12
C ILE A 114 0.54 -7.16 -3.62
N LYS A 115 0.52 -6.43 -4.74
CA LYS A 115 1.72 -5.78 -5.28
C LYS A 115 2.33 -4.77 -4.31
N LEU A 116 1.49 -3.93 -3.67
CA LEU A 116 1.94 -2.96 -2.67
C LEU A 116 2.59 -3.66 -1.47
N ILE A 117 1.91 -4.66 -0.91
CA ILE A 117 2.40 -5.42 0.24
C ILE A 117 3.70 -6.16 -0.12
N THR A 118 3.80 -6.73 -1.31
CA THR A 118 5.03 -7.38 -1.79
C THR A 118 6.20 -6.38 -1.85
N TYR A 119 5.97 -5.16 -2.30
CA TYR A 119 7.03 -4.12 -2.31
C TYR A 119 7.49 -3.75 -0.90
N LEU A 120 6.57 -3.69 0.07
CA LEU A 120 6.91 -3.44 1.47
C LEU A 120 7.73 -4.60 2.06
N PHE A 121 7.35 -5.86 1.78
CA PHE A 121 8.10 -7.03 2.23
C PHE A 121 9.50 -7.14 1.61
N LEU A 122 9.66 -6.69 0.38
CA LEU A 122 10.97 -6.63 -0.30
C LEU A 122 11.80 -5.40 0.11
N GLU A 123 11.36 -4.65 1.12
CA GLU A 123 12.02 -3.43 1.61
C GLU A 123 12.41 -2.46 0.48
N LYS A 124 11.58 -2.40 -0.56
CA LYS A 124 11.87 -1.55 -1.72
C LYS A 124 11.86 -0.08 -1.34
N ALA A 125 12.82 0.67 -1.87
CA ALA A 125 12.90 2.11 -1.67
C ALA A 125 11.57 2.81 -2.05
N PRO A 126 11.04 3.70 -1.20
CA PRO A 126 9.79 4.39 -1.43
C PRO A 126 9.89 5.29 -2.67
N LYS A 127 8.84 5.30 -3.49
CA LYS A 127 8.82 6.07 -4.75
C LYS A 127 8.67 7.58 -4.55
N ASN A 128 8.22 7.99 -3.39
CA ASN A 128 7.95 9.39 -3.04
C ASN A 128 9.19 10.14 -2.53
N ILE A 129 10.34 9.47 -2.39
CA ILE A 129 11.60 10.09 -2.00
C ILE A 129 12.53 10.17 -3.21
N ASN A 130 12.91 11.38 -3.55
CA ASN A 130 13.94 11.62 -4.57
C ASN A 130 15.32 11.52 -3.92
N ILE A 131 15.97 10.36 -4.11
CA ILE A 131 17.27 10.04 -3.51
C ILE A 131 18.35 11.03 -3.96
N GLU A 132 18.36 11.42 -5.24
CA GLU A 132 19.37 12.34 -5.78
C GLU A 132 19.24 13.75 -5.23
N GLU A 133 18.01 14.20 -5.02
CA GLU A 133 17.72 15.51 -4.42
C GLU A 133 18.11 15.52 -2.94
N LEU A 134 17.71 14.48 -2.20
CA LEU A 134 18.07 14.28 -0.81
C LEU A 134 19.60 14.30 -0.61
N LYS A 135 20.32 13.57 -1.46
CA LYS A 135 21.79 13.54 -1.46
C LYS A 135 22.38 14.94 -1.66
N LYS A 136 21.87 15.70 -2.65
CA LYS A 136 22.33 17.05 -2.91
C LYS A 136 22.07 18.00 -1.74
N HIS A 137 20.95 17.85 -1.04
CA HIS A 137 20.63 18.70 0.09
C HIS A 137 21.52 18.41 1.29
N ILE A 138 21.77 17.15 1.61
CA ILE A 138 22.65 16.78 2.72
C ILE A 138 24.09 17.25 2.43
N LEU A 139 24.59 17.12 1.21
CA LEU A 139 25.93 17.59 0.82
C LEU A 139 26.10 19.12 0.88
N LYS A 140 25.03 19.90 0.96
CA LYS A 140 25.09 21.37 1.19
C LYS A 140 25.25 21.75 2.66
N ILE A 141 25.12 20.81 3.57
CA ILE A 141 25.28 21.08 4.99
C ILE A 141 26.77 21.31 5.28
N ASP A 142 27.05 22.46 5.88
CA ASP A 142 28.42 22.82 6.22
C ASP A 142 29.06 21.81 7.17
N GLY A 143 30.26 21.32 6.81
CA GLY A 143 30.96 20.25 7.52
C GLY A 143 30.67 18.83 7.02
N VAL A 144 29.79 18.64 6.03
CA VAL A 144 29.56 17.35 5.35
C VAL A 144 30.35 17.31 4.05
N TYR A 145 31.19 16.29 3.86
CA TYR A 145 32.03 16.11 2.66
C TYR A 145 31.47 15.09 1.67
N ASP A 146 30.93 13.99 2.19
CA ASP A 146 30.41 12.91 1.35
C ASP A 146 29.34 12.12 2.09
N ILE A 147 28.55 11.36 1.33
CA ILE A 147 27.55 10.42 1.82
C ILE A 147 27.60 9.14 1.02
N HIS A 148 27.61 8.02 1.70
CA HIS A 148 27.59 6.70 1.08
C HIS A 148 26.80 5.71 1.95
N HIS A 149 26.66 4.46 1.51
CA HIS A 149 25.88 3.41 2.17
C HIS A 149 24.45 3.85 2.54
N MET A 150 23.82 4.56 1.60
CA MET A 150 22.46 5.05 1.80
C MET A 150 21.42 3.97 1.49
N HIS A 151 20.75 3.48 2.51
CA HIS A 151 19.66 2.51 2.39
C HIS A 151 18.37 3.12 2.91
N ILE A 152 17.37 3.23 2.04
CA ILE A 152 16.06 3.78 2.38
C ILE A 152 15.02 2.67 2.22
N ARG A 153 14.21 2.47 3.25
CA ARG A 153 13.11 1.50 3.27
C ARG A 153 11.86 2.11 3.87
N SER A 154 10.71 1.61 3.48
CA SER A 154 9.43 1.93 4.12
C SER A 154 8.92 0.72 4.89
N ILE A 155 8.38 0.94 6.11
CA ILE A 155 7.83 -0.14 6.92
C ILE A 155 6.35 -0.37 6.62
N ASP A 156 5.60 0.70 6.36
CA ASP A 156 4.14 0.66 6.19
C ASP A 156 3.66 1.41 4.93
N GLY A 157 4.58 1.86 4.09
CA GLY A 157 4.29 2.65 2.90
C GLY A 157 4.24 4.17 3.15
N TYR A 158 4.28 4.61 4.42
CA TYR A 158 4.23 6.01 4.83
C TYR A 158 5.44 6.42 5.65
N ASN A 159 5.85 5.55 6.59
CA ASN A 159 6.99 5.78 7.45
C ASN A 159 8.27 5.28 6.81
N ASN A 160 9.15 6.21 6.43
CA ASN A 160 10.40 5.90 5.76
C ASN A 160 11.56 5.97 6.76
N PHE A 161 12.43 4.99 6.65
CA PHE A 161 13.62 4.82 7.46
C PHE A 161 14.85 4.88 6.58
N ILE A 162 15.91 5.49 7.09
CA ILE A 162 17.19 5.58 6.40
C ILE A 162 18.34 5.14 7.29
N THR A 163 19.28 4.43 6.70
CA THR A 163 20.63 4.27 7.24
C THR A 163 21.60 4.86 6.25
N LEU A 164 22.55 5.67 6.71
CA LEU A 164 23.57 6.24 5.85
C LEU A 164 24.83 6.58 6.64
N HIS A 165 25.96 6.55 5.94
CA HIS A 165 27.23 7.06 6.40
C HIS A 165 27.41 8.50 5.92
N VAL A 166 27.86 9.37 6.81
CA VAL A 166 28.09 10.79 6.54
C VAL A 166 29.54 11.10 6.87
N VAL A 167 30.32 11.44 5.86
CA VAL A 167 31.71 11.84 6.04
C VAL A 167 31.77 13.30 6.46
N VAL A 168 32.38 13.55 7.61
CA VAL A 168 32.45 14.88 8.22
C VAL A 168 33.93 15.28 8.49
N ASN A 169 34.17 16.58 8.72
CA ASN A 169 35.48 17.10 9.10
C ASN A 169 35.80 16.82 10.57
N GLU A 170 34.81 16.81 11.43
CA GLU A 170 34.91 16.55 12.86
C GLU A 170 33.62 15.91 13.40
N TYR A 171 33.75 15.14 14.48
CA TYR A 171 32.56 14.60 15.16
C TYR A 171 31.84 15.70 15.89
N ASN A 172 30.74 16.18 15.30
CA ASN A 172 29.93 17.26 15.82
C ASN A 172 28.46 16.86 15.89
N SER A 173 27.87 17.00 17.09
CA SER A 173 26.42 16.74 17.27
C SER A 173 25.53 17.73 16.50
N ASP A 174 26.01 18.95 16.22
CA ASP A 174 25.28 19.94 15.44
C ASP A 174 25.13 19.51 13.98
N ILE A 175 26.19 18.99 13.35
CA ILE A 175 26.13 18.43 12.00
C ILE A 175 25.13 17.28 11.96
N LYS A 176 25.19 16.36 12.93
CA LYS A 176 24.23 15.24 13.04
C LYS A 176 22.78 15.72 13.12
N ASN A 177 22.52 16.77 13.91
CA ASN A 177 21.18 17.34 14.08
C ASN A 177 20.68 18.03 12.79
N LYS A 178 21.56 18.76 12.09
CA LYS A 178 21.25 19.37 10.79
C LYS A 178 20.89 18.31 9.73
N VAL A 179 21.67 17.22 9.66
CA VAL A 179 21.38 16.10 8.74
C VAL A 179 20.03 15.45 9.10
N LYS A 180 19.76 15.20 10.38
CA LYS A 180 18.46 14.63 10.81
C LYS A 180 17.28 15.54 10.48
N LYS A 181 17.44 16.84 10.61
CA LYS A 181 16.42 17.81 10.26
C LYS A 181 16.12 17.77 8.76
N GLU A 182 17.16 17.81 7.93
CA GLU A 182 17.02 17.72 6.47
C GLU A 182 16.32 16.42 6.04
N LEU A 183 16.71 15.29 6.65
CA LEU A 183 16.05 14.00 6.40
C LEU A 183 14.56 14.04 6.76
N SER A 184 14.20 14.68 7.87
CA SER A 184 12.81 14.82 8.31
C SER A 184 11.99 15.67 7.33
N GLU A 185 12.56 16.74 6.79
CA GLU A 185 11.94 17.62 5.79
C GLU A 185 11.65 16.87 4.47
N HIS A 186 12.43 15.81 4.18
CA HIS A 186 12.22 14.91 3.04
C HIS A 186 11.36 13.69 3.34
N GLY A 187 10.63 13.67 4.45
CA GLY A 187 9.67 12.61 4.79
C GLY A 187 10.33 11.33 5.35
N ILE A 188 11.51 11.45 5.94
CA ILE A 188 12.19 10.38 6.66
C ILE A 188 11.88 10.52 8.15
N CYS A 189 11.11 9.60 8.71
CA CYS A 189 10.70 9.67 10.11
C CYS A 189 11.74 9.14 11.09
N HIS A 190 12.66 8.27 10.63
CA HIS A 190 13.72 7.73 11.47
C HIS A 190 15.00 7.55 10.67
N SER A 191 16.14 7.95 11.29
CA SER A 191 17.47 7.87 10.65
C SER A 191 18.51 7.30 11.59
N THR A 192 19.28 6.34 11.08
CA THR A 192 20.50 5.86 11.69
C THR A 192 21.67 6.45 10.90
N LEU A 193 22.48 7.29 11.58
CA LEU A 193 23.60 7.98 10.97
C LEU A 193 24.89 7.45 11.58
N GLU A 194 25.80 7.01 10.73
CA GLU A 194 27.18 6.77 11.08
C GLU A 194 28.01 7.96 10.58
N LEU A 195 28.66 8.67 11.52
CA LEU A 195 29.56 9.76 11.18
C LEU A 195 30.98 9.18 11.03
N GLU A 196 31.64 9.50 9.93
CA GLU A 196 32.98 9.06 9.63
C GLU A 196 33.89 10.28 9.39
N LEU A 197 35.12 10.24 9.86
CA LEU A 197 36.14 11.19 9.44
C LEU A 197 36.65 10.83 8.06
N GLN A 198 37.21 11.79 7.33
CA GLN A 198 37.83 11.54 6.01
C GLN A 198 38.92 10.47 6.05
N SER A 199 39.65 10.35 7.19
CA SER A 199 40.65 9.34 7.42
C SER A 199 40.08 7.94 7.72
N GLU A 200 38.84 7.85 8.13
CA GLU A 200 38.15 6.62 8.54
C GLU A 200 37.15 6.14 7.48
N ARG A 201 37.10 6.83 6.32
CA ARG A 201 36.17 6.55 5.25
C ARG A 201 36.18 5.09 4.86
N CYS A 202 34.96 4.50 4.78
CA CYS A 202 34.76 3.13 4.34
C CYS A 202 35.37 2.88 2.95
N ASN A 203 36.16 1.79 2.81
CA ASN A 203 36.80 1.43 1.54
C ASN A 203 35.76 0.93 0.49
N ASP A 204 34.67 0.34 0.93
CA ASP A 204 33.60 -0.18 0.07
C ASP A 204 32.49 0.90 -0.08
N ILE A 205 32.66 1.82 -1.02
CA ILE A 205 31.69 2.92 -1.30
C ILE A 205 30.38 2.37 -1.86
N ASN A 206 30.44 1.27 -2.61
CA ASN A 206 29.28 0.59 -3.17
C ASN A 206 28.98 -0.63 -2.31
N CYS A 207 27.74 -0.72 -1.77
CA CYS A 207 27.28 -1.91 -1.04
C CYS A 207 27.10 -3.09 -2.01
N GLU A 208 28.21 -3.62 -2.54
CA GLU A 208 28.17 -4.84 -3.34
C GLU A 208 28.01 -6.04 -2.39
N ILE A 209 26.96 -6.84 -2.64
CA ILE A 209 26.77 -8.10 -1.95
C ILE A 209 27.85 -9.05 -2.46
N LYS A 210 28.96 -9.14 -1.73
CA LYS A 210 29.97 -10.20 -1.97
C LYS A 210 29.31 -11.53 -1.57
N HIS A 211 29.00 -12.36 -2.54
CA HIS A 211 28.62 -13.76 -2.27
C HIS A 211 29.82 -14.44 -1.61
N THR A 212 29.78 -14.57 -0.29
CA THR A 212 30.71 -15.43 0.44
C THR A 212 30.37 -16.86 0.06
N GLU A 213 31.23 -17.52 -0.72
CA GLU A 213 31.16 -18.97 -0.90
C GLU A 213 31.35 -19.59 0.49
N HIS A 214 30.28 -20.14 1.04
CA HIS A 214 30.33 -20.92 2.27
C HIS A 214 31.10 -22.22 1.96
N HIS A 215 32.40 -22.24 2.19
CA HIS A 215 33.14 -23.49 2.31
C HIS A 215 32.64 -24.21 3.57
N HIS A 216 31.80 -25.20 3.39
CA HIS A 216 31.47 -26.16 4.42
C HIS A 216 32.72 -27.00 4.72
N HIS A 217 33.28 -26.83 5.91
CA HIS A 217 34.21 -27.78 6.52
C HIS A 217 33.45 -28.75 7.41
#